data_ada080990e612c800fa384c101fefcae
#
_entry.id   ada080990e612c800fa384c101fefcae
#
_cell.length_a   1.000
_cell.length_b   1.000
_cell.length_c   1.000
_cell.angle_alpha   90.00
_cell.angle_beta   90.00
_cell.angle_gamma   90.00
#
_symmetry.space_group_name_H-M   'P 1'
#
loop_
_entity.id
_entity.type
_entity.pdbx_description
1 polymer ?
#
loop_
_entity_poly.entity_id
_entity_poly.type
_entity_poly.pdbx_seq_one_letter_code
_entity_poly.pdbx_strand_id
1 'polypeptide(L)'
;RGIGIGSAGLPSYNILLEGHSDALENDVVIYIKQAQTPAVSRHVTDPGIREYFLHEGHRTVISQRALQAHADPWLGWTELDGAGQLVAEVSPYAVDLDWGDLDDPEEIAAVVADLGRATASMHSAADDQSGESLVPFSTERAIDAAIAADEEGFAPLLVDFAHGYGARARADHQIFLDLFRNGRIPGL
;
A
#
# COMPACT_ATOMS: atom_id res chain seq x y z
N ARG A 1 -10.57 15.91 -5.25
CA ARG A 1 -10.13 15.71 -6.63
C ARG A 1 -8.62 15.57 -6.66
N GLY A 2 -8.09 14.46 -7.18
CA GLY A 2 -6.67 14.33 -7.47
C GLY A 2 -5.77 14.05 -6.26
N ILE A 3 -6.19 13.22 -5.34
CA ILE A 3 -5.34 12.77 -4.23
C ILE A 3 -4.55 11.55 -4.72
N GLY A 4 -3.28 11.78 -5.02
CA GLY A 4 -2.35 10.75 -5.46
C GLY A 4 -2.55 10.30 -6.92
N ILE A 5 -1.45 10.07 -7.61
CA ILE A 5 -1.43 9.69 -9.04
C ILE A 5 -2.02 8.30 -9.28
N GLY A 6 -1.89 7.37 -8.32
CA GLY A 6 -2.38 6.01 -8.43
C GLY A 6 -3.91 5.88 -8.48
N SER A 7 -4.64 6.90 -8.02
CA SER A 7 -6.10 6.98 -8.05
C SER A 7 -6.62 8.11 -8.93
N ALA A 8 -5.76 8.68 -9.80
CA ALA A 8 -6.16 9.77 -10.68
C ALA A 8 -7.33 9.35 -11.59
N GLY A 9 -8.39 10.16 -11.57
CA GLY A 9 -9.61 9.88 -12.34
C GLY A 9 -10.62 8.94 -11.67
N LEU A 10 -10.27 8.31 -10.54
CA LEU A 10 -11.21 7.47 -9.80
C LEU A 10 -12.04 8.27 -8.79
N PRO A 11 -13.28 7.85 -8.51
CA PRO A 11 -14.09 8.42 -7.47
C PRO A 11 -13.43 8.30 -6.09
N SER A 12 -13.44 9.40 -5.34
CA SER A 12 -13.03 9.44 -3.94
C SER A 12 -13.93 10.42 -3.19
N TYR A 13 -14.39 10.01 -2.01
CA TYR A 13 -15.31 10.78 -1.19
C TYR A 13 -14.76 10.87 0.23
N ASN A 14 -14.96 12.01 0.87
CA ASN A 14 -14.81 12.14 2.32
C ASN A 14 -16.21 12.30 2.93
N ILE A 15 -16.46 11.61 4.03
CA ILE A 15 -17.73 11.61 4.75
C ILE A 15 -17.42 11.98 6.19
N LEU A 16 -18.09 13.02 6.68
CA LEU A 16 -18.10 13.36 8.10
C LEU A 16 -19.13 12.50 8.80
N LEU A 17 -18.71 11.78 9.81
CA LEU A 17 -19.57 11.05 10.73
C LEU A 17 -19.69 11.87 12.00
N GLU A 18 -20.89 12.36 12.28
CA GLU A 18 -21.18 13.11 13.51
C GLU A 18 -21.08 12.16 14.71
N GLY A 19 -20.40 12.60 15.75
CA GLY A 19 -20.26 11.88 16.99
C GLY A 19 -21.53 11.87 17.83
N HIS A 20 -21.42 11.45 19.09
CA HIS A 20 -22.54 11.29 19.99
C HIS A 20 -22.96 12.60 20.70
N SER A 21 -22.29 13.72 20.43
CA SER A 21 -22.59 15.04 20.98
C SER A 21 -22.27 16.13 19.96
N ASP A 22 -22.68 17.38 20.25
CA ASP A 22 -22.39 18.54 19.41
C ASP A 22 -20.92 18.99 19.45
N ALA A 23 -20.06 18.27 20.17
CA ALA A 23 -18.63 18.57 20.23
C ALA A 23 -17.91 18.01 19.02
N LEU A 24 -17.19 18.86 18.28
CA LEU A 24 -16.48 18.49 17.04
C LEU A 24 -15.36 17.44 17.29
N GLU A 25 -14.87 17.35 18.51
CA GLU A 25 -13.79 16.41 18.89
C GLU A 25 -14.20 14.94 18.83
N ASN A 26 -15.52 14.65 18.75
CA ASN A 26 -16.00 13.27 18.61
C ASN A 26 -16.47 12.93 17.19
N ASP A 27 -16.33 13.85 16.25
CA ASP A 27 -16.60 13.62 14.85
C ASP A 27 -15.44 12.88 14.17
N VAL A 28 -15.78 11.99 13.24
CA VAL A 28 -14.79 11.20 12.50
C VAL A 28 -14.95 11.47 11.01
N VAL A 29 -13.85 11.76 10.34
CA VAL A 29 -13.83 11.84 8.88
C VAL A 29 -13.33 10.52 8.32
N ILE A 30 -14.18 9.86 7.54
CA ILE A 30 -13.79 8.69 6.75
C ILE A 30 -13.64 9.06 5.28
N TYR A 31 -12.80 8.32 4.57
CA TYR A 31 -12.74 8.40 3.12
C TYR A 31 -13.21 7.09 2.49
N ILE A 32 -13.80 7.22 1.31
CA ILE A 32 -14.18 6.11 0.44
C ILE A 32 -13.42 6.27 -0.87
N LYS A 33 -12.67 5.25 -1.29
CA LYS A 33 -11.91 5.26 -2.54
C LYS A 33 -12.21 4.02 -3.35
N GLN A 34 -12.45 4.19 -4.64
CA GLN A 34 -12.58 3.06 -5.54
C GLN A 34 -11.27 2.28 -5.60
N ALA A 35 -11.36 0.97 -5.36
CA ALA A 35 -10.24 0.06 -5.50
C ALA A 35 -10.10 -0.42 -6.95
N GLN A 36 -8.87 -0.76 -7.33
CA GLN A 36 -8.54 -1.29 -8.66
C GLN A 36 -7.83 -2.62 -8.55
N THR A 37 -7.92 -3.40 -9.64
CA THR A 37 -7.14 -4.63 -9.79
C THR A 37 -5.65 -4.30 -9.87
N PRO A 38 -4.82 -4.77 -8.93
CA PRO A 38 -3.40 -4.47 -8.95
C PRO A 38 -2.69 -5.21 -10.08
N ALA A 39 -1.61 -4.61 -10.59
CA ALA A 39 -0.84 -5.21 -11.68
C ALA A 39 -0.30 -6.61 -11.33
N VAL A 40 0.05 -6.84 -10.08
CA VAL A 40 0.54 -8.13 -9.58
C VAL A 40 -0.50 -9.25 -9.69
N SER A 41 -1.79 -8.95 -9.72
CA SER A 41 -2.87 -9.95 -9.88
C SER A 41 -2.73 -10.78 -11.16
N ARG A 42 -2.06 -10.24 -12.18
CA ARG A 42 -1.78 -10.96 -13.43
C ARG A 42 -0.86 -12.16 -13.23
N HIS A 43 -0.06 -12.14 -12.18
CA HIS A 43 0.92 -13.17 -11.83
C HIS A 43 0.44 -14.12 -10.74
N VAL A 44 -0.70 -13.84 -10.11
CA VAL A 44 -1.34 -14.75 -9.14
C VAL A 44 -2.06 -15.84 -9.93
N THR A 45 -1.54 -17.05 -9.88
CA THR A 45 -2.08 -18.19 -10.64
C THR A 45 -2.97 -19.10 -9.80
N ASP A 46 -2.88 -19.02 -8.48
CA ASP A 46 -3.69 -19.83 -7.56
C ASP A 46 -5.18 -19.41 -7.64
N PRO A 47 -6.08 -20.32 -8.05
CA PRO A 47 -7.50 -20.01 -8.17
C PRO A 47 -8.14 -19.74 -6.81
N GLY A 48 -7.71 -20.39 -5.74
CA GLY A 48 -8.25 -20.17 -4.39
C GLY A 48 -8.02 -18.74 -3.91
N ILE A 49 -6.84 -18.16 -4.23
CA ILE A 49 -6.55 -16.74 -3.92
C ILE A 49 -7.41 -15.82 -4.79
N ARG A 50 -7.57 -16.13 -6.06
CA ARG A 50 -8.36 -15.29 -6.98
C ARG A 50 -9.84 -15.25 -6.64
N GLU A 51 -10.41 -16.39 -6.25
CA GLU A 51 -11.82 -16.56 -5.96
C GLU A 51 -12.20 -16.16 -4.54
N TYR A 52 -11.21 -15.98 -3.66
CA TYR A 52 -11.46 -15.60 -2.27
C TYR A 52 -12.09 -14.21 -2.12
N PHE A 53 -11.72 -13.28 -2.99
CA PHE A 53 -12.14 -11.90 -2.85
C PHE A 53 -13.46 -11.62 -3.57
N LEU A 54 -14.42 -11.01 -2.86
CA LEU A 54 -15.74 -10.64 -3.40
C LEU A 54 -15.62 -9.60 -4.53
N HIS A 55 -14.77 -8.62 -4.33
CA HIS A 55 -14.45 -7.53 -5.25
C HIS A 55 -13.16 -6.83 -4.81
N GLU A 56 -12.66 -5.86 -5.59
CA GLU A 56 -11.37 -5.21 -5.32
C GLU A 56 -11.33 -4.43 -3.99
N GLY A 57 -12.44 -3.86 -3.53
CA GLY A 57 -12.52 -3.22 -2.21
C GLY A 57 -12.27 -4.22 -1.07
N HIS A 58 -12.92 -5.40 -1.12
CA HIS A 58 -12.67 -6.49 -0.18
C HIS A 58 -11.20 -6.91 -0.19
N ARG A 59 -10.65 -7.18 -1.38
CA ARG A 59 -9.23 -7.54 -1.54
C ARG A 59 -8.31 -6.49 -0.90
N THR A 60 -8.52 -5.21 -1.18
CA THR A 60 -7.68 -4.13 -0.67
C THR A 60 -7.69 -4.08 0.86
N VAL A 61 -8.87 -4.17 1.48
CA VAL A 61 -9.02 -4.15 2.94
C VAL A 61 -8.38 -5.36 3.60
N ILE A 62 -8.63 -6.56 3.09
CA ILE A 62 -8.03 -7.78 3.63
C ILE A 62 -6.50 -7.75 3.48
N SER A 63 -5.98 -7.28 2.33
CA SER A 63 -4.54 -7.11 2.13
C SER A 63 -3.94 -6.11 3.11
N GLN A 64 -4.63 -5.00 3.37
CA GLN A 64 -4.15 -4.00 4.34
C GLN A 64 -4.14 -4.57 5.77
N ARG A 65 -5.21 -5.27 6.19
CA ARG A 65 -5.27 -5.94 7.50
C ARG A 65 -4.17 -6.98 7.67
N ALA A 66 -3.87 -7.73 6.61
CA ALA A 66 -2.80 -8.73 6.63
C ALA A 66 -1.40 -8.13 6.79
N LEU A 67 -1.21 -6.86 6.45
CA LEU A 67 0.07 -6.16 6.55
C LEU A 67 0.17 -5.23 7.78
N GLN A 68 -0.88 -5.12 8.60
CA GLN A 68 -0.94 -4.23 9.74
C GLN A 68 -1.38 -4.97 11.00
N ALA A 69 -0.52 -5.01 12.02
CA ALA A 69 -0.85 -5.63 13.31
C ALA A 69 -2.03 -4.92 14.03
N HIS A 70 -2.21 -3.63 13.81
CA HIS A 70 -3.29 -2.82 14.37
C HIS A 70 -3.89 -1.96 13.27
N ALA A 71 -4.69 -2.59 12.41
CA ALA A 71 -5.39 -1.87 11.35
C ALA A 71 -6.41 -0.91 11.95
N ASP A 72 -6.66 0.18 11.21
CA ASP A 72 -7.69 1.16 11.52
C ASP A 72 -9.05 0.47 11.83
N PRO A 73 -9.69 0.75 12.96
CA PRO A 73 -11.01 0.18 13.29
C PRO A 73 -12.10 0.50 12.25
N TRP A 74 -11.98 1.61 11.53
CA TRP A 74 -12.89 2.02 10.46
C TRP A 74 -12.56 1.39 9.10
N LEU A 75 -11.45 0.63 9.02
CA LEU A 75 -11.06 -0.04 7.78
C LEU A 75 -12.10 -1.08 7.36
N GLY A 76 -12.75 -0.83 6.25
CA GLY A 76 -13.83 -1.66 5.73
C GLY A 76 -13.98 -1.52 4.23
N TRP A 77 -14.93 -2.22 3.67
CA TRP A 77 -15.24 -2.17 2.26
C TRP A 77 -16.74 -2.02 2.03
N THR A 78 -17.08 -1.48 0.87
CA THR A 78 -18.44 -1.41 0.36
C THR A 78 -18.42 -1.51 -1.17
N GLU A 79 -19.58 -1.51 -1.77
CA GLU A 79 -19.75 -1.40 -3.21
C GLU A 79 -20.60 -0.16 -3.52
N LEU A 80 -20.15 0.67 -4.45
CA LEU A 80 -20.89 1.80 -4.97
C LEU A 80 -20.92 1.70 -6.50
N ASP A 81 -22.08 1.77 -7.08
CA ASP A 81 -22.29 1.72 -8.53
C ASP A 81 -21.60 0.52 -9.22
N GLY A 82 -21.61 -0.65 -8.57
CA GLY A 82 -20.99 -1.87 -9.07
C GLY A 82 -19.47 -1.90 -8.97
N ALA A 83 -18.85 -0.95 -8.28
CA ALA A 83 -17.41 -0.90 -8.06
C ALA A 83 -17.06 -1.07 -6.57
N GLY A 84 -16.10 -1.96 -6.28
CA GLY A 84 -15.62 -2.19 -4.93
C GLY A 84 -14.83 -0.99 -4.38
N GLN A 85 -15.15 -0.59 -3.16
CA GLN A 85 -14.59 0.57 -2.49
C GLN A 85 -13.84 0.16 -1.21
N LEU A 86 -12.73 0.84 -0.95
CA LEU A 86 -12.06 0.88 0.34
C LEU A 86 -12.67 2.01 1.18
N VAL A 87 -12.92 1.74 2.46
CA VAL A 87 -13.35 2.72 3.47
C VAL A 87 -12.33 2.73 4.59
N ALA A 88 -11.87 3.90 5.02
CA ALA A 88 -10.97 4.04 6.17
C ALA A 88 -11.07 5.44 6.77
N GLU A 89 -10.56 5.61 7.99
CA GLU A 89 -10.47 6.91 8.64
C GLU A 89 -9.42 7.81 7.95
N VAL A 90 -9.72 9.10 7.85
CA VAL A 90 -8.71 10.12 7.57
C VAL A 90 -7.94 10.35 8.87
N SER A 91 -6.77 9.71 9.00
CA SER A 91 -5.99 9.83 10.23
C SER A 91 -5.62 11.28 10.53
N PRO A 92 -5.98 11.82 11.72
CA PRO A 92 -5.56 13.16 12.14
C PRO A 92 -4.08 13.20 12.56
N TYR A 93 -3.42 12.05 12.66
CA TYR A 93 -2.04 11.90 13.13
C TYR A 93 -1.05 11.56 12.00
N ALA A 94 -1.52 11.48 10.75
CA ALA A 94 -0.64 11.20 9.62
C ALA A 94 0.24 12.41 9.31
N VAL A 95 1.53 12.17 9.15
CA VAL A 95 2.51 13.16 8.68
C VAL A 95 3.26 12.55 7.51
N ASP A 96 3.36 13.29 6.42
CA ASP A 96 4.11 12.85 5.26
C ASP A 96 5.62 13.08 5.50
N LEU A 97 6.42 12.10 5.09
CA LEU A 97 7.86 12.23 5.01
C LEU A 97 8.23 12.85 3.66
N ASP A 98 8.77 14.06 3.66
CA ASP A 98 9.32 14.67 2.45
C ASP A 98 10.82 14.34 2.34
N TRP A 99 11.16 13.53 1.33
CA TRP A 99 12.56 13.19 1.04
C TRP A 99 13.40 14.42 0.65
N GLY A 100 12.77 15.50 0.19
CA GLY A 100 13.44 16.76 -0.13
C GLY A 100 13.95 17.51 1.09
N ASP A 101 13.43 17.19 2.28
CA ASP A 101 13.85 17.80 3.54
C ASP A 101 15.04 17.06 4.18
N LEU A 102 15.43 15.89 3.64
CA LEU A 102 16.51 15.07 4.14
C LEU A 102 17.79 15.33 3.34
N ASP A 103 18.73 16.08 3.88
CA ASP A 103 20.02 16.40 3.26
C ASP A 103 21.23 15.83 4.00
N ASP A 104 21.07 15.39 5.24
CA ASP A 104 22.12 14.76 6.04
C ASP A 104 22.19 13.25 5.76
N PRO A 105 23.36 12.70 5.35
CA PRO A 105 23.51 11.27 5.08
C PRO A 105 23.23 10.36 6.28
N GLU A 106 23.50 10.79 7.51
CA GLU A 106 23.25 9.99 8.72
C GLU A 106 21.73 9.92 9.00
N GLU A 107 21.04 11.04 8.81
CA GLU A 107 19.57 11.10 8.92
C GLU A 107 18.88 10.24 7.85
N ILE A 108 19.32 10.33 6.60
CA ILE A 108 18.82 9.48 5.51
C ILE A 108 19.03 8.00 5.86
N ALA A 109 20.22 7.63 6.36
CA ALA A 109 20.51 6.25 6.73
C ALA A 109 19.62 5.76 7.89
N ALA A 110 19.34 6.60 8.89
CA ALA A 110 18.44 6.27 9.99
C ALA A 110 17.00 6.05 9.51
N VAL A 111 16.49 6.96 8.68
CA VAL A 111 15.13 6.84 8.08
C VAL A 111 15.01 5.56 7.23
N VAL A 112 16.01 5.27 6.39
CA VAL A 112 16.00 4.05 5.57
C VAL A 112 16.04 2.79 6.44
N ALA A 113 16.81 2.80 7.54
CA ALA A 113 16.85 1.69 8.49
C ALA A 113 15.47 1.47 9.17
N ASP A 114 14.78 2.54 9.55
CA ASP A 114 13.44 2.46 10.13
C ASP A 114 12.40 1.97 9.12
N LEU A 115 12.48 2.41 7.87
CA LEU A 115 11.64 1.88 6.78
C LEU A 115 11.89 0.38 6.53
N GLY A 116 13.14 -0.07 6.64
CA GLY A 116 13.49 -1.48 6.57
C GLY A 116 12.86 -2.29 7.70
N ARG A 117 12.90 -1.80 8.94
CA ARG A 117 12.24 -2.43 10.10
C ARG A 117 10.71 -2.47 9.92
N ALA A 118 10.11 -1.37 9.48
CA ALA A 118 8.69 -1.30 9.20
C ALA A 118 8.28 -2.32 8.12
N THR A 119 9.07 -2.45 7.05
CA THR A 119 8.85 -3.42 5.98
C THR A 119 8.89 -4.86 6.50
N ALA A 120 9.88 -5.19 7.34
CA ALA A 120 9.96 -6.51 7.97
C ALA A 120 8.75 -6.80 8.85
N SER A 121 8.32 -5.83 9.67
CA SER A 121 7.12 -5.96 10.52
C SER A 121 5.85 -6.15 9.69
N MET A 122 5.69 -5.43 8.59
CA MET A 122 4.56 -5.58 7.67
C MET A 122 4.52 -6.98 7.04
N HIS A 123 5.66 -7.49 6.59
CA HIS A 123 5.75 -8.80 5.95
C HIS A 123 5.51 -9.95 6.94
N SER A 124 5.73 -9.73 8.22
CA SER A 124 5.55 -10.72 9.29
C SER A 124 4.19 -10.60 10.01
N ALA A 125 3.35 -9.62 9.67
CA ALA A 125 2.08 -9.39 10.36
C ALA A 125 1.06 -10.51 10.14
N ALA A 126 1.05 -11.12 8.95
CA ALA A 126 0.19 -12.24 8.61
C ALA A 126 1.01 -13.53 8.52
N ASP A 127 0.68 -14.51 9.35
CA ASP A 127 1.30 -15.83 9.37
C ASP A 127 0.29 -16.90 9.78
N ASP A 128 0.74 -18.15 9.95
CA ASP A 128 -0.08 -19.30 10.37
C ASP A 128 -0.67 -19.16 11.79
N GLN A 129 -0.20 -18.20 12.59
CA GLN A 129 -0.69 -17.92 13.95
C GLN A 129 -1.67 -16.77 13.99
N SER A 130 -1.78 -15.97 12.92
CA SER A 130 -2.76 -14.88 12.84
C SER A 130 -4.14 -15.45 12.48
N GLY A 131 -5.14 -15.22 13.34
CA GLY A 131 -6.46 -15.84 13.23
C GLY A 131 -7.28 -15.46 11.99
N GLU A 132 -6.83 -14.52 11.18
CA GLU A 132 -7.47 -14.04 9.94
C GLU A 132 -6.57 -14.21 8.70
N SER A 133 -5.50 -14.99 8.80
CA SER A 133 -4.49 -15.08 7.76
C SER A 133 -4.89 -16.01 6.62
N LEU A 134 -4.67 -15.55 5.40
CA LEU A 134 -4.65 -16.39 4.19
C LEU A 134 -3.30 -17.09 4.01
N VAL A 135 -2.35 -16.87 4.91
CA VAL A 135 -0.99 -17.41 4.85
C VAL A 135 -0.90 -18.60 5.76
N PRO A 136 -0.82 -19.85 5.24
CA PRO A 136 -0.83 -21.08 6.03
C PRO A 136 0.56 -21.51 6.51
N PHE A 137 1.51 -20.58 6.65
CA PHE A 137 2.88 -20.85 7.06
C PHE A 137 3.46 -19.67 7.84
N SER A 138 4.56 -19.90 8.59
CA SER A 138 5.30 -18.83 9.26
C SER A 138 6.06 -18.00 8.23
N THR A 139 5.67 -16.74 8.08
CA THR A 139 6.30 -15.78 7.16
C THR A 139 7.72 -15.44 7.59
N GLU A 140 7.99 -15.31 8.89
CA GLU A 140 9.33 -15.06 9.42
C GLU A 140 10.29 -16.16 9.04
N ARG A 141 9.88 -17.42 9.18
CA ARG A 141 10.73 -18.58 8.82
C ARG A 141 10.95 -18.67 7.32
N ALA A 142 9.94 -18.32 6.52
CA ALA A 142 10.06 -18.30 5.07
C ALA A 142 11.04 -17.20 4.61
N ILE A 143 10.98 -16.02 5.23
CA ILE A 143 11.89 -14.89 4.96
C ILE A 143 13.31 -15.27 5.41
N ASP A 144 13.49 -15.81 6.63
CA ASP A 144 14.77 -16.25 7.14
C ASP A 144 15.43 -17.30 6.22
N ALA A 145 14.65 -18.29 5.80
CA ALA A 145 15.13 -19.31 4.87
C ALA A 145 15.52 -18.76 3.49
N ALA A 146 14.78 -17.76 3.00
CA ALA A 146 15.08 -17.11 1.73
C ALA A 146 16.37 -16.28 1.80
N ILE A 147 16.62 -15.59 2.92
CA ILE A 147 17.85 -14.80 3.15
C ILE A 147 19.03 -15.75 3.39
N ALA A 148 18.85 -16.78 4.24
CA ALA A 148 19.91 -17.74 4.57
C ALA A 148 20.40 -18.56 3.36
N ALA A 149 19.63 -18.61 2.28
CA ALA A 149 20.05 -19.26 1.03
C ALA A 149 21.28 -18.57 0.39
N ASP A 150 21.42 -17.26 0.54
CA ASP A 150 22.56 -16.44 0.12
C ASP A 150 22.65 -15.17 0.96
N GLU A 151 23.01 -15.30 2.23
CA GLU A 151 23.05 -14.17 3.18
C GLU A 151 24.04 -13.07 2.75
N GLU A 152 25.20 -13.46 2.22
CA GLU A 152 26.21 -12.50 1.76
C GLU A 152 25.76 -11.76 0.48
N GLY A 153 25.03 -12.43 -0.40
CA GLY A 153 24.53 -11.86 -1.67
C GLY A 153 23.25 -11.07 -1.51
N PHE A 154 22.48 -11.24 -0.42
CA PHE A 154 21.17 -10.63 -0.28
C PHE A 154 21.19 -9.10 -0.27
N ALA A 155 22.05 -8.49 0.53
CA ALA A 155 22.15 -7.02 0.57
C ALA A 155 22.66 -6.43 -0.76
N PRO A 156 23.73 -6.95 -1.39
CA PRO A 156 24.14 -6.56 -2.75
C PRO A 156 23.01 -6.69 -3.78
N LEU A 157 22.24 -7.78 -3.76
CA LEU A 157 21.10 -7.97 -4.66
C LEU A 157 20.06 -6.86 -4.53
N LEU A 158 19.71 -6.45 -3.30
CA LEU A 158 18.79 -5.34 -3.06
C LEU A 158 19.33 -4.00 -3.56
N VAL A 159 20.62 -3.73 -3.35
CA VAL A 159 21.28 -2.52 -3.82
C VAL A 159 21.28 -2.46 -5.35
N ASP A 160 21.66 -3.54 -6.02
CA ASP A 160 21.68 -3.62 -7.48
C ASP A 160 20.27 -3.46 -8.07
N PHE A 161 19.27 -4.11 -7.46
CA PHE A 161 17.88 -3.94 -7.82
C PHE A 161 17.42 -2.49 -7.68
N ALA A 162 17.72 -1.84 -6.54
CA ALA A 162 17.32 -0.46 -6.29
C ALA A 162 17.90 0.51 -7.32
N HIS A 163 19.19 0.36 -7.67
CA HIS A 163 19.83 1.17 -8.69
C HIS A 163 19.26 0.91 -10.08
N GLY A 164 19.13 -0.35 -10.47
CA GLY A 164 18.60 -0.75 -11.78
C GLY A 164 17.14 -0.32 -11.97
N TYR A 165 16.29 -0.59 -10.97
CA TYR A 165 14.89 -0.22 -11.03
C TYR A 165 14.68 1.30 -10.92
N GLY A 166 15.44 2.00 -10.08
CA GLY A 166 15.40 3.45 -9.98
C GLY A 166 15.76 4.14 -11.31
N ALA A 167 16.76 3.62 -12.05
CA ALA A 167 17.09 4.12 -13.38
C ALA A 167 15.94 3.91 -14.38
N ARG A 168 15.31 2.73 -14.34
CA ARG A 168 14.15 2.42 -15.17
C ARG A 168 12.94 3.30 -14.83
N ALA A 169 12.61 3.48 -13.54
CA ALA A 169 11.51 4.33 -13.10
C ALA A 169 11.67 5.79 -13.58
N ARG A 170 12.91 6.31 -13.55
CA ARG A 170 13.20 7.64 -14.12
C ARG A 170 12.97 7.70 -15.63
N ALA A 171 13.38 6.67 -16.38
CA ALA A 171 13.15 6.61 -17.81
C ALA A 171 11.64 6.51 -18.14
N ASP A 172 10.92 5.68 -17.43
CA ASP A 172 9.46 5.53 -17.59
C ASP A 172 8.72 6.85 -17.25
N HIS A 173 9.18 7.58 -16.23
CA HIS A 173 8.64 8.90 -15.90
C HIS A 173 8.86 9.92 -17.03
N GLN A 174 10.00 9.92 -17.72
CA GLN A 174 10.22 10.79 -18.87
C GLN A 174 9.25 10.45 -20.01
N ILE A 175 9.01 9.17 -20.28
CA ILE A 175 8.02 8.73 -21.27
C ILE A 175 6.61 9.23 -20.88
N PHE A 176 6.24 9.10 -19.59
CA PHE A 176 4.96 9.62 -19.09
C PHE A 176 4.84 11.15 -19.31
N LEU A 177 5.87 11.92 -18.97
CA LEU A 177 5.87 13.37 -19.18
C LEU A 177 5.72 13.73 -20.66
N ASP A 178 6.39 13.03 -21.55
CA ASP A 178 6.28 13.26 -22.99
C ASP A 178 4.88 12.94 -23.52
N LEU A 179 4.28 11.84 -23.08
CA LEU A 179 2.91 11.48 -23.43
C LEU A 179 1.91 12.51 -22.91
N PHE A 180 2.07 12.96 -21.66
CA PHE A 180 1.22 13.97 -21.02
C PHE A 180 1.29 15.31 -21.77
N ARG A 181 2.51 15.81 -22.02
CA ARG A 181 2.73 17.09 -22.73
C ARG A 181 2.18 17.11 -24.15
N ASN A 182 2.14 15.96 -24.79
CA ASN A 182 1.64 15.80 -26.16
C ASN A 182 0.17 15.38 -26.22
N GLY A 183 -0.57 15.36 -25.10
CA GLY A 183 -1.99 14.99 -25.04
C GLY A 183 -2.26 13.56 -25.52
N ARG A 184 -1.30 12.64 -25.33
CA ARG A 184 -1.37 11.25 -25.83
C ARG A 184 -1.84 10.25 -24.79
N ILE A 185 -2.20 10.71 -23.58
CA ILE A 185 -2.74 9.85 -22.52
C ILE A 185 -4.28 9.89 -22.62
N PRO A 186 -4.93 8.76 -22.94
CA PRO A 186 -6.38 8.71 -23.04
C PRO A 186 -7.04 9.08 -21.68
N GLY A 187 -7.97 10.04 -21.71
CA GLY A 187 -8.75 10.45 -20.53
C GLY A 187 -8.08 11.48 -19.62
N LEU A 188 -6.92 11.99 -19.97
CA LEU A 188 -6.24 13.11 -19.30
C LEU A 188 -6.14 14.34 -20.19
#